data_c0a468cbe120a85c37170ead9e2a1f91
#
_entry.id   c0a468cbe120a85c37170ead9e2a1f91
#
_cell.length_a   1.000
_cell.length_b   1.000
_cell.length_c   1.000
_cell.angle_alpha   90.00
_cell.angle_beta   90.00
_cell.angle_gamma   90.00
#
_symmetry.space_group_name_H-M   'P 1'
#
loop_
_entity.id
_entity.type
_entity.pdbx_description
1 polymer ?
#
loop_
_entity_poly.entity_id
_entity_poly.type
_entity_poly.pdbx_seq_one_letter_code
_entity_poly.pdbx_strand_id
1 'polypeptide(L)'
;MQSLQPKKPNLLIVCATELEMAYFLKSCPCESKKNTKTQNKIFSGKLYINEKKHQTYDLLITGPGVFNTVHALTAYLERKTPLLILQTGIAGVFKQTGLNIGDIAIAKRDRYIHTGVLSQEQNASLKALPFNLISNCALTKKGIYSFDQNLINFYYNLLLNKFSKESLKKKVCVVKNDFITTSLLTSSFAQAQKRYFLFSCPVMESMEGAASAYVAMLYNIPILEIRAASNFTGEKDKSKWDIDKSARQLKKICELVLLKE
;
A
#
# COMPACT_ATOMS: atom_id res chain seq x y z
N MET A 1 2.86 7.89 -40.43
CA MET A 1 2.50 8.40 -39.12
C MET A 1 2.98 7.41 -38.08
N GLN A 2 4.14 7.63 -37.46
CA GLN A 2 4.57 6.81 -36.32
C GLN A 2 3.64 7.11 -35.15
N SER A 3 2.89 6.09 -34.70
CA SER A 3 2.10 6.17 -33.47
C SER A 3 3.07 6.38 -32.32
N LEU A 4 3.09 7.59 -31.76
CA LEU A 4 3.74 7.86 -30.48
C LEU A 4 3.10 6.95 -29.43
N GLN A 5 3.70 5.80 -29.17
CA GLN A 5 3.31 4.98 -28.04
C GLN A 5 3.45 5.84 -26.77
N PRO A 6 2.44 5.94 -25.92
CA PRO A 6 2.54 6.72 -24.70
C PRO A 6 3.74 6.19 -23.89
N LYS A 7 4.67 7.07 -23.53
CA LYS A 7 5.82 6.70 -22.68
C LYS A 7 5.28 6.05 -21.41
N LYS A 8 5.71 4.81 -21.18
CA LYS A 8 5.34 4.05 -19.97
C LYS A 8 5.85 4.82 -18.74
N PRO A 9 5.05 5.03 -17.70
CA PRO A 9 5.58 5.59 -16.45
C PRO A 9 6.51 4.56 -15.80
N ASN A 10 7.58 5.04 -15.18
CA ASN A 10 8.50 4.16 -14.46
C ASN A 10 7.81 3.62 -13.20
N LEU A 11 7.07 4.48 -12.50
CA LEU A 11 6.37 4.14 -11.25
C LEU A 11 4.88 4.43 -11.35
N LEU A 12 4.06 3.46 -10.93
CA LEU A 12 2.65 3.70 -10.60
C LEU A 12 2.51 3.75 -9.09
N ILE A 13 2.14 4.90 -8.56
CA ILE A 13 1.76 5.06 -7.15
C ILE A 13 0.25 4.81 -7.06
N VAL A 14 -0.16 3.91 -6.17
CA VAL A 14 -1.56 3.57 -5.91
C VAL A 14 -1.90 3.97 -4.49
N CYS A 15 -2.94 4.79 -4.32
CA CYS A 15 -3.39 5.27 -3.02
C CYS A 15 -4.91 5.41 -3.01
N ALA A 16 -5.54 5.29 -1.84
CA ALA A 16 -6.99 5.35 -1.72
C ALA A 16 -7.54 6.76 -1.93
N THR A 17 -6.89 7.80 -1.37
CA THR A 17 -7.43 9.15 -1.33
C THR A 17 -6.40 10.24 -1.65
N GLU A 18 -6.88 11.37 -2.17
CA GLU A 18 -6.04 12.56 -2.35
C GLU A 18 -5.59 13.16 -1.02
N LEU A 19 -6.37 12.97 0.06
CA LEU A 19 -6.03 13.46 1.38
C LEU A 19 -4.71 12.83 1.88
N GLU A 20 -4.54 11.53 1.69
CA GLU A 20 -3.30 10.83 2.05
C GLU A 20 -2.11 11.35 1.24
N MET A 21 -2.33 11.76 0.00
CA MET A 21 -1.30 12.21 -0.94
C MET A 21 -1.16 13.74 -1.00
N ALA A 22 -1.83 14.49 -0.11
CA ALA A 22 -1.92 15.95 -0.18
C ALA A 22 -0.54 16.64 -0.21
N TYR A 23 0.40 16.19 0.60
CA TYR A 23 1.76 16.75 0.64
C TYR A 23 2.58 16.36 -0.60
N PHE A 24 2.42 15.17 -1.13
CA PHE A 24 3.07 14.73 -2.35
C PHE A 24 2.56 15.54 -3.55
N LEU A 25 1.24 15.66 -3.70
CA LEU A 25 0.61 16.44 -4.78
C LEU A 25 0.99 17.93 -4.78
N LYS A 26 1.20 18.51 -3.58
CA LYS A 26 1.67 19.89 -3.46
C LYS A 26 3.13 20.09 -3.86
N SER A 27 3.97 19.08 -3.68
CA SER A 27 5.42 19.20 -3.90
C SER A 27 5.90 18.69 -5.24
N CYS A 28 5.14 17.81 -5.87
CA CYS A 28 5.49 17.19 -7.15
C CYS A 28 4.57 17.72 -8.26
N PRO A 29 5.07 18.53 -9.21
CA PRO A 29 4.27 19.02 -10.32
C PRO A 29 3.64 17.87 -11.10
N CYS A 30 2.33 17.90 -11.28
CA CYS A 30 1.59 16.87 -11.98
C CYS A 30 0.36 17.44 -12.69
N GLU A 31 -0.06 16.78 -13.76
CA GLU A 31 -1.32 17.05 -14.45
C GLU A 31 -2.38 16.03 -14.01
N SER A 32 -3.54 16.51 -13.63
CA SER A 32 -4.69 15.66 -13.29
C SER A 32 -5.44 15.26 -14.56
N LYS A 33 -5.65 13.95 -14.74
CA LYS A 33 -6.52 13.42 -15.80
C LYS A 33 -7.58 12.52 -15.17
N LYS A 34 -8.87 12.84 -15.37
CA LYS A 34 -9.93 11.90 -15.02
C LYS A 34 -9.97 10.76 -16.05
N ASN A 35 -10.06 9.54 -15.59
CA ASN A 35 -10.43 8.44 -16.46
C ASN A 35 -11.93 8.56 -16.77
N THR A 36 -12.28 8.87 -18.01
CA THR A 36 -13.66 9.15 -18.43
C THR A 36 -14.62 7.98 -18.22
N LYS A 37 -14.14 6.72 -18.22
CA LYS A 37 -15.00 5.54 -18.05
C LYS A 37 -15.16 5.11 -16.58
N THR A 38 -14.07 5.21 -15.77
CA THR A 38 -14.07 4.72 -14.40
C THR A 38 -14.17 5.83 -13.36
N GLN A 39 -14.13 7.09 -13.78
CA GLN A 39 -14.11 8.30 -12.94
C GLN A 39 -12.96 8.35 -11.92
N ASN A 40 -12.00 7.42 -11.96
CA ASN A 40 -10.83 7.46 -11.11
C ASN A 40 -9.93 8.63 -11.54
N LYS A 41 -9.26 9.25 -10.56
CA LYS A 41 -8.30 10.32 -10.82
C LYS A 41 -6.91 9.74 -11.02
N ILE A 42 -6.23 10.20 -12.07
CA ILE A 42 -4.84 9.89 -12.34
C ILE A 42 -4.10 11.22 -12.43
N PHE A 43 -3.01 11.33 -11.67
CA PHE A 43 -2.08 12.46 -11.74
C PHE A 43 -0.80 11.95 -12.37
N SER A 44 -0.40 12.54 -13.51
CA SER A 44 0.83 12.18 -14.22
C SER A 44 1.87 13.27 -14.02
N GLY A 45 3.08 12.89 -13.66
CA GLY A 45 4.13 13.84 -13.36
C GLY A 45 5.53 13.32 -13.63
N LYS A 46 6.49 14.21 -13.40
CA LYS A 46 7.92 13.93 -13.47
C LYS A 46 8.58 14.43 -12.20
N LEU A 47 9.45 13.62 -11.62
CA LEU A 47 10.35 14.05 -10.55
C LEU A 47 11.76 14.17 -11.13
N TYR A 48 12.32 15.36 -11.09
CA TYR A 48 13.66 15.63 -11.61
C TYR A 48 14.70 15.26 -10.55
N ILE A 49 15.66 14.40 -10.95
CA ILE A 49 16.81 14.02 -10.13
C ILE A 49 17.92 15.08 -10.31
N ASN A 50 18.06 15.57 -11.53
CA ASN A 50 18.90 16.70 -11.93
C ASN A 50 18.36 17.27 -13.26
N GLU A 51 19.04 18.27 -13.85
CA GLU A 51 18.60 18.93 -15.11
C GLU A 51 18.42 17.95 -16.29
N LYS A 52 19.16 16.84 -16.32
CA LYS A 52 19.18 15.88 -17.44
C LYS A 52 18.40 14.59 -17.16
N LYS A 53 18.15 14.25 -15.89
CA LYS A 53 17.53 12.98 -15.48
C LYS A 53 16.27 13.23 -14.68
N HIS A 54 15.18 12.60 -15.09
CA HIS A 54 13.92 12.60 -14.38
C HIS A 54 13.28 11.21 -14.39
N GLN A 55 12.45 10.94 -13.40
CA GLN A 55 11.58 9.78 -13.34
C GLN A 55 10.15 10.20 -13.62
N THR A 56 9.44 9.40 -14.42
CA THR A 56 8.03 9.62 -14.70
C THR A 56 7.19 8.78 -13.74
N TYR A 57 6.07 9.33 -13.29
CA TYR A 57 5.14 8.61 -12.45
C TYR A 57 3.69 8.90 -12.83
N ASP A 58 2.85 7.92 -12.55
CA ASP A 58 1.41 8.13 -12.43
C ASP A 58 1.01 7.87 -10.98
N LEU A 59 0.13 8.70 -10.43
CA LEU A 59 -0.55 8.47 -9.15
C LEU A 59 -2.02 8.18 -9.44
N LEU A 60 -2.45 6.96 -9.11
CA LEU A 60 -3.82 6.49 -9.24
C LEU A 60 -4.53 6.60 -7.88
N ILE A 61 -5.60 7.40 -7.83
CA ILE A 61 -6.50 7.46 -6.69
C ILE A 61 -7.63 6.47 -6.93
N THR A 62 -7.65 5.40 -6.14
CA THR A 62 -8.57 4.28 -6.34
C THR A 62 -9.94 4.49 -5.69
N GLY A 63 -10.02 5.25 -4.61
CA GLY A 63 -11.04 5.16 -3.59
C GLY A 63 -10.68 4.07 -2.56
N PRO A 64 -11.24 4.14 -1.33
CA PRO A 64 -10.95 3.17 -0.27
C PRO A 64 -11.57 1.81 -0.56
N GLY A 65 -10.86 0.76 -0.14
CA GLY A 65 -11.34 -0.62 -0.11
C GLY A 65 -11.03 -1.46 -1.33
N VAL A 66 -11.16 -2.78 -1.15
CA VAL A 66 -10.75 -3.82 -2.09
C VAL A 66 -11.38 -3.66 -3.48
N PHE A 67 -12.71 -3.47 -3.56
CA PHE A 67 -13.40 -3.39 -4.85
C PHE A 67 -12.98 -2.17 -5.67
N ASN A 68 -12.85 -1.02 -5.02
CA ASN A 68 -12.39 0.20 -5.68
C ASN A 68 -10.97 0.03 -6.20
N THR A 69 -10.09 -0.57 -5.40
CA THR A 69 -8.69 -0.80 -5.77
C THR A 69 -8.57 -1.77 -6.94
N VAL A 70 -9.26 -2.93 -6.89
CA VAL A 70 -9.25 -3.90 -8.01
C VAL A 70 -9.74 -3.24 -9.29
N HIS A 71 -10.91 -2.56 -9.23
CA HIS A 71 -11.50 -1.92 -10.39
C HIS A 71 -10.58 -0.85 -11.01
N ALA A 72 -10.07 0.07 -10.19
CA ALA A 72 -9.25 1.17 -10.67
C ALA A 72 -7.90 0.70 -11.23
N LEU A 73 -7.23 -0.21 -10.51
CA LEU A 73 -5.92 -0.71 -10.90
C LEU A 73 -6.01 -1.57 -12.16
N THR A 74 -6.99 -2.47 -12.28
CA THR A 74 -7.23 -3.24 -13.50
C THR A 74 -7.47 -2.33 -14.69
N ALA A 75 -8.39 -1.36 -14.58
CA ALA A 75 -8.69 -0.41 -15.65
C ALA A 75 -7.47 0.44 -16.08
N TYR A 76 -6.55 0.70 -15.16
CA TYR A 76 -5.27 1.35 -15.48
C TYR A 76 -4.33 0.42 -16.23
N LEU A 77 -4.12 -0.81 -15.73
CA LEU A 77 -3.16 -1.77 -16.28
C LEU A 77 -3.55 -2.29 -17.67
N GLU A 78 -4.85 -2.32 -18.00
CA GLU A 78 -5.32 -2.61 -19.37
C GLU A 78 -4.85 -1.57 -20.42
N ARG A 79 -4.31 -0.42 -19.98
CA ARG A 79 -3.89 0.67 -20.86
C ARG A 79 -2.42 1.02 -20.76
N LYS A 80 -1.81 0.79 -19.60
CA LYS A 80 -0.45 1.18 -19.28
C LYS A 80 0.22 0.12 -18.42
N THR A 81 1.47 -0.19 -18.70
CA THR A 81 2.27 -1.14 -17.93
C THR A 81 3.41 -0.37 -17.25
N PRO A 82 3.35 -0.06 -15.96
CA PRO A 82 4.45 0.54 -15.21
C PRO A 82 5.58 -0.47 -14.99
N LEU A 83 6.77 0.01 -14.65
CA LEU A 83 7.89 -0.87 -14.26
C LEU A 83 7.73 -1.39 -12.84
N LEU A 84 7.13 -0.58 -11.95
CA LEU A 84 6.89 -0.89 -10.55
C LEU A 84 5.55 -0.30 -10.11
N ILE A 85 4.82 -1.01 -9.26
CA ILE A 85 3.67 -0.49 -8.53
C ILE A 85 4.11 -0.22 -7.08
N LEU A 86 3.88 1.00 -6.60
CA LEU A 86 3.94 1.34 -5.18
C LEU A 86 2.52 1.47 -4.63
N GLN A 87 2.04 0.45 -3.95
CA GLN A 87 0.85 0.58 -3.11
C GLN A 87 1.24 1.31 -1.83
N THR A 88 0.62 2.46 -1.58
CA THR A 88 0.92 3.26 -0.39
C THR A 88 -0.34 3.88 0.18
N GLY A 89 -0.25 4.45 1.36
CA GLY A 89 -1.37 5.07 2.07
C GLY A 89 -1.20 4.98 3.58
N ILE A 90 -2.20 5.45 4.30
CA ILE A 90 -2.25 5.31 5.76
C ILE A 90 -2.72 3.91 6.15
N ALA A 91 -2.41 3.51 7.41
CA ALA A 91 -2.87 2.25 7.98
C ALA A 91 -3.02 2.36 9.50
N GLY A 92 -3.87 1.50 10.08
CA GLY A 92 -3.93 1.28 11.51
C GLY A 92 -2.77 0.37 11.94
N VAL A 93 -2.00 0.78 12.97
CA VAL A 93 -0.93 -0.03 13.56
C VAL A 93 -1.42 -0.78 14.79
N PHE A 94 -1.02 -2.05 14.95
CA PHE A 94 -1.38 -2.83 16.13
C PHE A 94 -0.52 -2.42 17.33
N LYS A 95 -1.15 -2.13 18.49
CA LYS A 95 -0.45 -1.72 19.71
C LYS A 95 0.61 -2.74 20.18
N GLN A 96 0.38 -4.01 19.91
CA GLN A 96 1.27 -5.12 20.29
C GLN A 96 2.64 -5.05 19.58
N THR A 97 2.76 -4.29 18.52
CA THR A 97 4.02 -4.13 17.76
C THR A 97 5.02 -3.16 18.41
N GLY A 98 4.57 -2.33 19.35
CA GLY A 98 5.35 -1.24 19.93
C GLY A 98 5.59 -0.05 19.01
N LEU A 99 5.03 -0.07 17.78
CA LEU A 99 5.10 1.05 16.84
C LEU A 99 4.13 2.17 17.24
N ASN A 100 4.42 3.37 16.78
CA ASN A 100 3.66 4.58 17.04
C ASN A 100 3.06 5.18 15.76
N ILE A 101 2.12 6.10 15.94
CA ILE A 101 1.56 6.89 14.84
C ILE A 101 2.69 7.68 14.16
N GLY A 102 2.76 7.58 12.83
CA GLY A 102 3.81 8.14 11.98
C GLY A 102 4.98 7.21 11.71
N ASP A 103 5.03 6.02 12.31
CA ASP A 103 6.00 4.99 11.94
C ASP A 103 5.63 4.36 10.60
N ILE A 104 6.63 3.75 9.94
CA ILE A 104 6.54 3.25 8.59
C ILE A 104 6.75 1.74 8.60
N ALA A 105 5.95 1.04 7.80
CA ALA A 105 6.18 -0.37 7.57
C ALA A 105 6.16 -0.71 6.08
N ILE A 106 6.97 -1.72 5.70
CA ILE A 106 6.95 -2.38 4.40
C ILE A 106 6.35 -3.76 4.58
N ALA A 107 5.39 -4.11 3.73
CA ALA A 107 4.77 -5.42 3.75
C ALA A 107 5.71 -6.49 3.17
N LYS A 108 5.91 -7.60 3.90
CA LYS A 108 6.49 -8.83 3.37
C LYS A 108 5.43 -9.66 2.64
N ARG A 109 4.24 -9.68 3.20
CA ARG A 109 3.02 -10.28 2.68
C ARG A 109 1.84 -9.44 3.11
N ASP A 110 0.78 -9.43 2.32
CA ASP A 110 -0.51 -8.93 2.75
C ASP A 110 -1.55 -10.04 2.66
N ARG A 111 -2.44 -10.12 3.65
CA ARG A 111 -3.51 -11.08 3.70
C ARG A 111 -4.87 -10.40 3.67
N TYR A 112 -5.70 -10.72 2.67
CA TYR A 112 -7.11 -10.40 2.72
C TYR A 112 -7.82 -11.33 3.69
N ILE A 113 -8.17 -10.81 4.87
CA ILE A 113 -8.64 -11.63 6.00
C ILE A 113 -10.05 -12.21 5.83
N HIS A 114 -10.74 -11.86 4.76
CA HIS A 114 -12.08 -12.39 4.41
C HIS A 114 -12.02 -13.50 3.35
N THR A 115 -10.84 -14.08 3.11
CA THR A 115 -10.66 -15.21 2.20
C THR A 115 -10.53 -16.50 2.97
N GLY A 116 -11.42 -17.46 2.73
CA GLY A 116 -11.38 -18.78 3.36
C GLY A 116 -12.75 -19.41 3.54
N VAL A 117 -12.78 -20.54 4.23
CA VAL A 117 -13.99 -21.27 4.60
C VAL A 117 -14.25 -21.06 6.09
N LEU A 118 -15.47 -20.67 6.44
CA LEU A 118 -15.87 -20.53 7.84
C LEU A 118 -15.78 -21.88 8.56
N SER A 119 -15.17 -21.90 9.74
CA SER A 119 -15.23 -23.04 10.64
C SER A 119 -16.51 -22.96 11.46
N GLN A 120 -17.03 -24.12 11.90
CA GLN A 120 -18.15 -24.17 12.84
C GLN A 120 -17.77 -23.68 14.25
N GLU A 121 -16.49 -23.65 14.57
CA GLU A 121 -15.99 -23.11 15.83
C GLU A 121 -15.99 -21.58 15.80
N GLN A 122 -16.72 -20.95 16.73
CA GLN A 122 -16.93 -19.48 16.77
C GLN A 122 -15.66 -18.62 16.86
N ASN A 123 -14.50 -19.21 17.17
CA ASN A 123 -13.23 -18.52 17.35
C ASN A 123 -12.10 -19.02 16.45
N ALA A 124 -12.37 -19.91 15.50
CA ALA A 124 -11.34 -20.45 14.63
C ALA A 124 -10.98 -19.50 13.49
N SER A 125 -9.72 -19.56 13.06
CA SER A 125 -9.29 -18.92 11.83
C SER A 125 -10.01 -19.52 10.63
N LEU A 126 -10.23 -18.74 9.58
CA LEU A 126 -10.74 -19.25 8.33
C LEU A 126 -9.86 -20.40 7.81
N LYS A 127 -10.47 -21.53 7.44
CA LYS A 127 -9.78 -22.61 6.73
C LYS A 127 -9.43 -22.13 5.30
N ALA A 128 -8.38 -22.70 4.72
CA ALA A 128 -8.02 -22.41 3.32
C ALA A 128 -9.16 -22.81 2.38
N LEU A 129 -9.35 -22.03 1.30
CA LEU A 129 -10.21 -22.44 0.19
C LEU A 129 -9.68 -23.76 -0.43
N PRO A 130 -10.54 -24.62 -1.01
CA PRO A 130 -10.11 -25.84 -1.68
C PRO A 130 -9.38 -25.58 -3.01
N PHE A 131 -9.40 -24.36 -3.51
CA PHE A 131 -8.81 -23.94 -4.78
C PHE A 131 -7.96 -22.68 -4.62
N ASN A 132 -7.04 -22.45 -5.56
CA ASN A 132 -6.24 -21.23 -5.63
C ASN A 132 -7.06 -20.09 -6.26
N LEU A 133 -6.92 -18.86 -5.75
CA LEU A 133 -7.48 -17.67 -6.41
C LEU A 133 -6.62 -17.19 -7.58
N ILE A 134 -5.33 -17.49 -7.55
CA ILE A 134 -4.39 -17.30 -8.66
C ILE A 134 -3.75 -18.65 -8.95
N SER A 135 -3.75 -19.07 -10.23
CA SER A 135 -3.16 -20.33 -10.68
C SER A 135 -1.71 -20.46 -10.18
N ASN A 136 -1.36 -21.67 -9.73
CA ASN A 136 -0.01 -21.99 -9.22
C ASN A 136 0.45 -21.21 -7.98
N CYS A 137 -0.43 -20.48 -7.30
CA CYS A 137 -0.11 -19.76 -6.07
C CYS A 137 -0.94 -20.27 -4.89
N ALA A 138 -0.44 -21.28 -4.18
CA ALA A 138 -1.15 -21.94 -3.07
C ALA A 138 -1.48 -21.01 -1.89
N LEU A 139 -0.70 -19.95 -1.65
CA LEU A 139 -0.95 -18.99 -0.57
C LEU A 139 -2.27 -18.25 -0.77
N THR A 140 -2.71 -18.07 -2.01
CA THR A 140 -3.96 -17.37 -2.33
C THR A 140 -5.22 -18.11 -1.83
N LYS A 141 -5.13 -19.40 -1.52
CA LYS A 141 -6.20 -20.16 -0.82
C LYS A 141 -6.54 -19.56 0.55
N LYS A 142 -5.61 -18.85 1.15
CA LYS A 142 -5.73 -18.17 2.45
C LYS A 142 -5.79 -16.65 2.29
N GLY A 143 -5.95 -16.15 1.06
CA GLY A 143 -5.93 -14.71 0.77
C GLY A 143 -4.56 -14.05 1.00
N ILE A 144 -3.45 -14.82 0.96
CA ILE A 144 -2.10 -14.30 1.22
C ILE A 144 -1.41 -14.03 -0.12
N TYR A 145 -0.84 -12.82 -0.22
CA TYR A 145 -0.07 -12.35 -1.36
C TYR A 145 1.33 -11.95 -0.88
N SER A 146 2.37 -12.55 -1.46
CA SER A 146 3.77 -12.32 -1.07
C SER A 146 4.44 -11.33 -2.02
N PHE A 147 5.27 -10.47 -1.48
CA PHE A 147 6.06 -9.52 -2.25
C PHE A 147 7.50 -10.03 -2.45
N ASP A 148 8.19 -9.49 -3.46
CA ASP A 148 9.59 -9.83 -3.74
C ASP A 148 10.52 -9.42 -2.60
N GLN A 149 11.25 -10.37 -2.04
CA GLN A 149 12.10 -10.14 -0.87
C GLN A 149 13.32 -9.27 -1.18
N ASN A 150 13.87 -9.33 -2.41
CA ASN A 150 15.00 -8.50 -2.81
C ASN A 150 14.55 -7.04 -2.93
N LEU A 151 13.39 -6.82 -3.55
CA LEU A 151 12.77 -5.50 -3.67
C LEU A 151 12.48 -4.91 -2.28
N ILE A 152 11.87 -5.70 -1.38
CA ILE A 152 11.60 -5.28 0.01
C ILE A 152 12.89 -4.89 0.72
N ASN A 153 13.94 -5.73 0.67
CA ASN A 153 15.19 -5.48 1.36
C ASN A 153 15.88 -4.22 0.84
N PHE A 154 15.86 -4.01 -0.48
CA PHE A 154 16.43 -2.82 -1.10
C PHE A 154 15.76 -1.55 -0.56
N TYR A 155 14.43 -1.46 -0.66
CA TYR A 155 13.71 -0.27 -0.22
C TYR A 155 13.68 -0.11 1.30
N TYR A 156 13.68 -1.20 2.06
CA TYR A 156 13.81 -1.16 3.51
C TYR A 156 15.11 -0.47 3.95
N ASN A 157 16.24 -0.84 3.35
CA ASN A 157 17.53 -0.22 3.66
C ASN A 157 17.55 1.27 3.27
N LEU A 158 16.92 1.63 2.14
CA LEU A 158 16.82 3.03 1.73
C LEU A 158 15.99 3.85 2.74
N LEU A 159 14.86 3.32 3.21
CA LEU A 159 14.01 3.97 4.20
C LEU A 159 14.74 4.10 5.54
N LEU A 160 15.41 3.04 6.00
CA LEU A 160 16.22 3.10 7.22
C LEU A 160 17.26 4.23 7.14
N ASN A 161 18.00 4.31 6.04
CA ASN A 161 19.02 5.34 5.84
C ASN A 161 18.41 6.76 5.78
N LYS A 162 17.22 6.91 5.21
CA LYS A 162 16.54 8.21 5.13
C LYS A 162 16.06 8.67 6.49
N PHE A 163 15.34 7.80 7.21
CA PHE A 163 14.66 8.16 8.44
C PHE A 163 15.58 8.11 9.68
N SER A 164 16.71 7.37 9.65
CA SER A 164 17.72 7.40 10.71
C SER A 164 18.45 8.73 10.82
N LYS A 165 18.52 9.48 9.72
CA LYS A 165 19.18 10.82 9.66
C LYS A 165 18.26 11.96 10.10
N GLU A 166 16.97 11.70 10.31
CA GLU A 166 16.04 12.71 10.79
C GLU A 166 16.24 12.91 12.31
N SER A 167 16.11 14.15 12.76
CA SER A 167 16.41 14.64 14.13
C SER A 167 16.07 13.66 15.25
N LEU A 168 16.97 13.50 16.21
CA LEU A 168 16.87 12.67 17.43
C LEU A 168 15.57 12.89 18.25
N LYS A 169 14.89 14.03 18.09
CA LYS A 169 13.67 14.36 18.85
C LYS A 169 12.39 13.67 18.36
N LYS A 170 12.37 13.11 17.12
CA LYS A 170 11.20 12.39 16.56
C LYS A 170 11.64 11.27 15.61
N LYS A 171 12.33 10.27 16.17
CA LYS A 171 12.78 9.12 15.40
C LYS A 171 11.57 8.36 14.87
N VAL A 172 11.47 8.23 13.54
CA VAL A 172 10.49 7.38 12.86
C VAL A 172 11.05 5.97 12.83
N CYS A 173 10.29 5.01 13.32
CA CYS A 173 10.64 3.60 13.22
C CYS A 173 10.23 3.08 11.83
N VAL A 174 11.13 2.30 11.21
CA VAL A 174 10.87 1.62 9.94
C VAL A 174 11.00 0.12 10.16
N VAL A 175 9.95 -0.63 9.84
CA VAL A 175 9.94 -2.09 9.99
C VAL A 175 9.52 -2.78 8.70
N LYS A 176 9.79 -4.08 8.58
CA LYS A 176 9.23 -4.93 7.53
C LYS A 176 8.55 -6.14 8.16
N ASN A 177 7.26 -6.33 7.89
CA ASN A 177 6.48 -7.46 8.41
C ASN A 177 5.22 -7.70 7.59
N ASP A 178 4.39 -8.66 8.01
CA ASP A 178 3.13 -8.97 7.35
C ASP A 178 2.06 -7.93 7.66
N PHE A 179 1.19 -7.67 6.69
CA PHE A 179 0.01 -6.80 6.82
C PHE A 179 -1.26 -7.63 6.70
N ILE A 180 -2.37 -7.02 7.09
CA ILE A 180 -3.70 -7.51 6.76
C ILE A 180 -4.51 -6.45 6.04
N THR A 181 -5.26 -6.90 5.04
CA THR A 181 -6.29 -6.10 4.35
C THR A 181 -7.67 -6.56 4.80
N THR A 182 -8.53 -5.60 5.12
CA THR A 182 -9.90 -5.84 5.59
C THR A 182 -10.91 -4.97 4.85
N SER A 183 -12.13 -5.47 4.66
CA SER A 183 -13.29 -4.67 4.24
C SER A 183 -14.13 -4.18 5.43
N LEU A 184 -13.84 -4.67 6.65
CA LEU A 184 -14.51 -4.31 7.89
C LEU A 184 -13.51 -3.69 8.86
N LEU A 185 -13.60 -2.39 9.08
CA LEU A 185 -12.71 -1.70 10.03
C LEU A 185 -12.80 -2.31 11.42
N THR A 186 -11.64 -2.53 12.04
CA THR A 186 -11.55 -2.94 13.43
C THR A 186 -12.00 -1.79 14.33
N SER A 187 -13.05 -2.02 15.11
CA SER A 187 -13.76 -0.97 15.86
C SER A 187 -13.49 -0.96 17.35
N SER A 188 -12.62 -1.84 17.86
CA SER A 188 -12.19 -1.85 19.26
C SER A 188 -10.81 -2.47 19.43
N PHE A 189 -10.12 -2.10 20.52
CA PHE A 189 -8.82 -2.69 20.85
C PHE A 189 -8.91 -4.19 21.17
N ALA A 190 -10.03 -4.66 21.70
CA ALA A 190 -10.25 -6.10 21.93
C ALA A 190 -10.32 -6.87 20.61
N GLN A 191 -11.04 -6.33 19.60
CA GLN A 191 -11.05 -6.91 18.25
C GLN A 191 -9.68 -6.85 17.58
N ALA A 192 -8.96 -5.73 17.74
CA ALA A 192 -7.60 -5.59 17.22
C ALA A 192 -6.67 -6.65 17.80
N GLN A 193 -6.69 -6.87 19.12
CA GLN A 193 -5.90 -7.88 19.77
C GLN A 193 -6.24 -9.29 19.27
N LYS A 194 -7.55 -9.60 19.11
CA LYS A 194 -7.99 -10.89 18.55
C LYS A 194 -7.47 -11.09 17.13
N ARG A 195 -7.59 -10.08 16.24
CA ARG A 195 -7.06 -10.12 14.87
C ARG A 195 -5.54 -10.28 14.85
N TYR A 196 -4.84 -9.56 15.72
CA TYR A 196 -3.38 -9.63 15.81
C TYR A 196 -2.89 -11.07 16.00
N PHE A 197 -3.41 -11.79 16.99
CA PHE A 197 -3.03 -13.18 17.23
C PHE A 197 -3.56 -14.14 16.17
N LEU A 198 -4.81 -13.95 15.72
CA LEU A 198 -5.45 -14.82 14.74
C LEU A 198 -4.71 -14.83 13.37
N PHE A 199 -4.15 -13.69 12.96
CA PHE A 199 -3.48 -13.54 11.67
C PHE A 199 -1.95 -13.49 11.76
N SER A 200 -1.36 -14.13 12.78
CA SER A 200 0.09 -14.30 12.92
C SER A 200 0.85 -12.98 13.12
N CYS A 201 0.33 -12.13 13.99
CA CYS A 201 0.97 -10.90 14.45
C CYS A 201 1.32 -9.91 13.32
N PRO A 202 0.34 -9.49 12.51
CA PRO A 202 0.57 -8.50 11.47
C PRO A 202 0.93 -7.15 12.08
N VAL A 203 1.67 -6.32 11.35
CA VAL A 203 2.09 -5.01 11.87
C VAL A 203 1.04 -3.93 11.62
N MET A 204 0.36 -3.98 10.47
CA MET A 204 -0.63 -2.99 10.07
C MET A 204 -1.90 -3.62 9.49
N GLU A 205 -3.01 -2.89 9.66
CA GLU A 205 -4.30 -3.15 9.03
C GLU A 205 -4.61 -2.04 8.01
N SER A 206 -4.93 -2.44 6.78
CA SER A 206 -5.33 -1.54 5.69
C SER A 206 -6.58 -2.05 4.97
N MET A 207 -7.01 -1.37 3.91
CA MET A 207 -8.21 -1.75 3.14
C MET A 207 -7.90 -2.09 1.67
N GLU A 208 -6.67 -1.96 1.17
CA GLU A 208 -6.34 -2.02 -0.27
C GLU A 208 -5.19 -2.97 -0.62
N GLY A 209 -4.24 -3.21 0.29
CA GLY A 209 -2.95 -3.83 -0.03
C GLY A 209 -3.06 -5.18 -0.74
N ALA A 210 -3.83 -6.11 -0.18
CA ALA A 210 -4.05 -7.42 -0.79
C ALA A 210 -4.72 -7.33 -2.17
N ALA A 211 -5.60 -6.32 -2.38
CA ALA A 211 -6.24 -6.10 -3.68
C ALA A 211 -5.23 -5.65 -4.75
N SER A 212 -4.36 -4.72 -4.41
CA SER A 212 -3.30 -4.28 -5.31
C SER A 212 -2.31 -5.42 -5.60
N ALA A 213 -1.95 -6.21 -4.60
CA ALA A 213 -1.08 -7.38 -4.77
C ALA A 213 -1.72 -8.43 -5.68
N TYR A 214 -3.01 -8.73 -5.49
CA TYR A 214 -3.76 -9.64 -6.36
C TYR A 214 -3.70 -9.21 -7.82
N VAL A 215 -4.04 -7.95 -8.11
CA VAL A 215 -4.03 -7.43 -9.49
C VAL A 215 -2.61 -7.40 -10.06
N ALA A 216 -1.62 -6.93 -9.31
CA ALA A 216 -0.22 -6.88 -9.75
C ALA A 216 0.31 -8.29 -10.13
N MET A 217 -0.05 -9.32 -9.36
CA MET A 217 0.32 -10.71 -9.66
C MET A 217 -0.32 -11.21 -10.96
N LEU A 218 -1.60 -10.87 -11.22
CA LEU A 218 -2.27 -11.26 -12.46
C LEU A 218 -1.61 -10.63 -13.70
N TYR A 219 -1.11 -9.40 -13.58
CA TYR A 219 -0.43 -8.68 -14.66
C TYR A 219 1.09 -8.92 -14.69
N ASN A 220 1.61 -9.72 -13.73
CA ASN A 220 3.04 -10.00 -13.59
C ASN A 220 3.89 -8.72 -13.50
N ILE A 221 3.43 -7.75 -12.70
CA ILE A 221 4.11 -6.47 -12.47
C ILE A 221 4.66 -6.47 -11.05
N PRO A 222 5.94 -6.10 -10.84
CA PRO A 222 6.51 -5.95 -9.50
C PRO A 222 5.69 -4.95 -8.67
N ILE A 223 5.47 -5.30 -7.40
CA ILE A 223 4.74 -4.45 -6.47
C ILE A 223 5.47 -4.35 -5.14
N LEU A 224 5.43 -3.16 -4.56
CA LEU A 224 5.91 -2.83 -3.22
C LEU A 224 4.76 -2.21 -2.44
N GLU A 225 4.54 -2.63 -1.20
CA GLU A 225 3.58 -1.98 -0.32
C GLU A 225 4.30 -1.34 0.87
N ILE A 226 4.09 -0.02 1.03
CA ILE A 226 4.67 0.77 2.13
C ILE A 226 3.57 1.66 2.72
N ARG A 227 3.39 1.58 4.03
CA ARG A 227 2.36 2.35 4.74
C ARG A 227 2.95 3.17 5.88
N ALA A 228 2.27 4.29 6.19
CA ALA A 228 2.52 5.10 7.37
C ALA A 228 1.36 4.94 8.38
N ALA A 229 1.68 4.72 9.65
CA ALA A 229 0.69 4.56 10.70
C ALA A 229 -0.04 5.86 10.98
N SER A 230 -1.37 5.90 10.81
CA SER A 230 -2.23 7.05 11.10
C SER A 230 -2.94 6.96 12.44
N ASN A 231 -3.18 5.75 12.91
CA ASN A 231 -3.93 5.47 14.14
C ASN A 231 -3.55 4.10 14.67
N PHE A 232 -3.94 3.82 15.89
CA PHE A 232 -3.92 2.45 16.41
C PHE A 232 -5.14 1.68 15.90
N THR A 233 -4.93 0.45 15.43
CA THR A 233 -6.02 -0.45 15.02
C THR A 233 -6.99 -0.63 16.17
N GLY A 234 -8.29 -0.42 15.92
CA GLY A 234 -9.34 -0.45 16.96
C GLY A 234 -9.70 0.91 17.54
N GLU A 235 -9.00 1.99 17.17
CA GLU A 235 -9.39 3.35 17.59
C GLU A 235 -10.54 3.88 16.72
N LYS A 236 -11.71 4.08 17.33
CA LYS A 236 -12.91 4.59 16.66
C LYS A 236 -12.93 6.10 16.52
N ASP A 237 -12.31 6.77 17.46
CA ASP A 237 -12.30 8.23 17.50
C ASP A 237 -11.34 8.78 16.45
N LYS A 238 -11.91 9.27 15.35
CA LYS A 238 -11.13 9.83 14.24
C LYS A 238 -10.33 11.07 14.62
N SER A 239 -10.67 11.77 15.69
CA SER A 239 -9.88 12.91 16.19
C SER A 239 -8.50 12.49 16.71
N LYS A 240 -8.32 11.21 17.03
CA LYS A 240 -7.04 10.60 17.44
C LYS A 240 -6.22 10.06 16.29
N TRP A 241 -6.72 10.21 15.06
CA TRP A 241 -6.00 9.82 13.86
C TRP A 241 -5.12 10.98 13.40
N ASP A 242 -3.82 10.75 13.30
CA ASP A 242 -2.87 11.75 12.79
C ASP A 242 -2.59 11.50 11.30
N ILE A 243 -3.61 11.79 10.47
CA ILE A 243 -3.51 11.65 9.01
C ILE A 243 -2.47 12.63 8.45
N ASP A 244 -2.36 13.83 9.03
CA ASP A 244 -1.41 14.86 8.60
C ASP A 244 0.04 14.36 8.73
N LYS A 245 0.40 13.83 9.91
CA LYS A 245 1.72 13.27 10.17
C LYS A 245 2.03 12.14 9.19
N SER A 246 1.08 11.24 8.97
CA SER A 246 1.24 10.10 8.07
C SER A 246 1.38 10.55 6.62
N ALA A 247 0.58 11.51 6.15
CA ALA A 247 0.67 12.06 4.80
C ALA A 247 2.03 12.73 4.52
N ARG A 248 2.66 13.35 5.53
CA ARG A 248 4.05 13.86 5.42
C ARG A 248 5.06 12.73 5.22
N GLN A 249 4.87 11.60 5.89
CA GLN A 249 5.75 10.43 5.68
C GLN A 249 5.53 9.81 4.30
N LEU A 250 4.26 9.69 3.85
CA LEU A 250 3.94 9.19 2.51
C LEU A 250 4.60 10.01 1.39
N LYS A 251 4.63 11.34 1.52
CA LYS A 251 5.40 12.20 0.60
C LYS A 251 6.85 11.75 0.51
N LYS A 252 7.54 11.61 1.66
CA LYS A 252 8.97 11.22 1.71
C LYS A 252 9.20 9.82 1.13
N ILE A 253 8.28 8.89 1.38
CA ILE A 253 8.31 7.53 0.83
C ILE A 253 8.24 7.59 -0.70
N CYS A 254 7.24 8.29 -1.26
CA CYS A 254 7.05 8.39 -2.71
C CYS A 254 8.26 9.06 -3.40
N GLU A 255 8.77 10.17 -2.84
CA GLU A 255 9.97 10.83 -3.36
C GLU A 255 11.19 9.91 -3.33
N LEU A 256 11.39 9.15 -2.25
CA LEU A 256 12.51 8.22 -2.13
C LEU A 256 12.43 7.08 -3.13
N VAL A 257 11.24 6.50 -3.33
CA VAL A 257 11.04 5.42 -4.31
C VAL A 257 11.27 5.94 -5.73
N LEU A 258 10.75 7.13 -6.07
CA LEU A 258 10.96 7.77 -7.38
C LEU A 258 12.43 8.11 -7.68
N LEU A 259 13.21 8.52 -6.66
CA LEU A 259 14.59 8.96 -6.87
C LEU A 259 15.58 7.79 -7.04
N LYS A 260 15.18 6.55 -6.81
CA LYS A 260 16.07 5.38 -6.75
C LYS A 260 15.83 4.33 -7.85
N GLU A 261 14.84 4.52 -8.72
CA GLU A 261 14.67 3.71 -9.93
C GLU A 261 15.62 4.07 -11.09
#